data_7c21bb60264f52fa24bb39de2f40a0ce
#
_entry.id   7c21bb60264f52fa24bb39de2f40a0ce
#
_cell.length_a   1.000
_cell.length_b   1.000
_cell.length_c   1.000
_cell.angle_alpha   90.00
_cell.angle_beta   90.00
_cell.angle_gamma   90.00
#
_symmetry.space_group_name_H-M   'P 1'
#
loop_
_entity.id
_entity.type
_entity.pdbx_description
1 polymer ?
#
loop_
_entity_poly.entity_id
_entity_poly.type
_entity_poly.pdbx_seq_one_letter_code
_entity_poly.pdbx_strand_id
1 'polypeptide(L)'
;GKFVLSSDMIKQDAKAQHLVSKLDGITQLLPDVDFFIFMYILKDAASSSQIEGTGATMIHALEAEAHLDVDLPEDVDDIIHYIKALNGGLKLLEKVPISIRLIKTLHKRLMEGARVTHDARPGEFRHDQNWINGTKLQDAKFVPPPPHEVMRTLGDWENFVHADDDTLLPL
;
A
#
# COMPACT_ATOMS: atom_id res chain seq x y z
N GLY A 1 -3.38 -19.48 19.87
CA GLY A 1 -4.23 -20.63 19.51
C GLY A 1 -3.93 -21.03 18.08
N LYS A 2 -3.90 -22.35 17.78
CA LYS A 2 -3.71 -22.80 16.40
C LYS A 2 -4.90 -22.36 15.55
N PHE A 3 -4.63 -21.69 14.44
CA PHE A 3 -5.64 -21.37 13.44
C PHE A 3 -6.04 -22.68 12.71
N VAL A 4 -7.31 -23.00 12.70
CA VAL A 4 -7.84 -24.20 12.01
C VAL A 4 -8.61 -23.74 10.78
N LEU A 5 -8.12 -24.15 9.61
CA LEU A 5 -8.80 -23.87 8.34
C LEU A 5 -10.11 -24.66 8.24
N SER A 6 -11.22 -23.96 7.99
CA SER A 6 -12.48 -24.62 7.66
C SER A 6 -12.47 -25.16 6.23
N SER A 7 -13.35 -26.13 5.92
CA SER A 7 -13.49 -26.67 4.56
C SER A 7 -13.82 -25.56 3.53
N ASP A 8 -14.56 -24.52 3.93
CA ASP A 8 -14.89 -23.43 3.04
C ASP A 8 -13.70 -22.51 2.78
N MET A 9 -12.85 -22.28 3.78
CA MET A 9 -11.59 -21.55 3.60
C MET A 9 -10.65 -22.27 2.65
N ILE A 10 -10.50 -23.59 2.80
CA ILE A 10 -9.67 -24.41 1.88
C ILE A 10 -10.20 -24.31 0.44
N LYS A 11 -11.53 -24.36 0.23
CA LYS A 11 -12.12 -24.22 -1.11
C LYS A 11 -11.89 -22.84 -1.70
N GLN A 12 -12.00 -21.77 -0.88
CA GLN A 12 -11.76 -20.42 -1.34
C GLN A 12 -10.29 -20.19 -1.66
N ASP A 13 -9.38 -20.73 -0.85
CA ASP A 13 -7.95 -20.68 -1.12
C ASP A 13 -7.61 -21.37 -2.44
N ALA A 14 -8.07 -22.62 -2.66
CA ALA A 14 -7.87 -23.32 -3.91
C ALA A 14 -8.41 -22.54 -5.13
N LYS A 15 -9.55 -21.85 -4.98
CA LYS A 15 -10.10 -20.99 -6.02
C LYS A 15 -9.22 -19.75 -6.27
N ALA A 16 -8.71 -19.14 -5.22
CA ALA A 16 -7.81 -17.98 -5.32
C ALA A 16 -6.52 -18.38 -6.03
N GLN A 17 -5.87 -19.45 -5.62
CA GLN A 17 -4.66 -19.99 -6.27
C GLN A 17 -4.88 -20.31 -7.75
N HIS A 18 -6.02 -20.93 -8.09
CA HIS A 18 -6.37 -21.19 -9.49
C HIS A 18 -6.49 -19.89 -10.29
N LEU A 19 -7.13 -18.85 -9.75
CA LEU A 19 -7.29 -17.57 -10.42
C LEU A 19 -5.96 -16.81 -10.57
N VAL A 20 -5.10 -16.87 -9.56
CA VAL A 20 -3.75 -16.26 -9.62
C VAL A 20 -2.91 -16.97 -10.69
N SER A 21 -2.89 -18.31 -10.70
CA SER A 21 -2.17 -19.09 -11.72
C SER A 21 -2.69 -18.83 -13.14
N LYS A 22 -4.01 -18.64 -13.29
CA LYS A 22 -4.63 -18.29 -14.57
C LYS A 22 -4.20 -16.88 -15.00
N LEU A 23 -4.17 -15.93 -14.07
CA LEU A 23 -3.71 -14.56 -14.32
C LEU A 23 -2.24 -14.56 -14.77
N ASP A 24 -1.37 -15.28 -14.05
CA ASP A 24 0.04 -15.44 -14.39
C ASP A 24 0.22 -15.97 -15.83
N GLY A 25 -0.51 -17.01 -16.20
CA GLY A 25 -0.50 -17.54 -17.56
C GLY A 25 -0.98 -16.55 -18.63
N ILE A 26 -1.97 -15.71 -18.31
CA ILE A 26 -2.49 -14.69 -19.25
C ILE A 26 -1.52 -13.53 -19.40
N THR A 27 -0.85 -13.11 -18.32
CA THR A 27 0.11 -11.99 -18.38
C THR A 27 1.28 -12.28 -19.31
N GLN A 28 1.65 -13.55 -19.50
CA GLN A 28 2.68 -13.96 -20.46
C GLN A 28 2.31 -13.69 -21.94
N LEU A 29 1.03 -13.45 -22.22
CA LEU A 29 0.54 -13.12 -23.54
C LEU A 29 0.49 -11.61 -23.82
N LEU A 30 0.79 -10.78 -22.84
CA LEU A 30 0.79 -9.32 -22.99
C LEU A 30 1.99 -8.87 -23.83
N PRO A 31 1.77 -8.01 -24.84
CA PRO A 31 2.86 -7.47 -25.67
C PRO A 31 3.88 -6.65 -24.87
N ASP A 32 3.42 -5.95 -23.85
CA ASP A 32 4.24 -5.11 -22.97
C ASP A 32 3.69 -5.19 -21.55
N VAL A 33 4.33 -6.03 -20.73
CA VAL A 33 3.94 -6.26 -19.34
C VAL A 33 4.24 -5.03 -18.48
N ASP A 34 5.35 -4.33 -18.73
CA ASP A 34 5.76 -3.16 -17.94
C ASP A 34 4.78 -2.01 -18.13
N PHE A 35 4.36 -1.76 -19.38
CA PHE A 35 3.33 -0.76 -19.67
C PHE A 35 1.98 -1.12 -19.00
N PHE A 36 1.59 -2.39 -19.04
CA PHE A 36 0.37 -2.86 -18.41
C PHE A 36 0.41 -2.64 -16.89
N ILE A 37 1.51 -3.03 -16.23
CA ILE A 37 1.72 -2.81 -14.79
C ILE A 37 1.69 -1.31 -14.48
N PHE A 38 2.36 -0.48 -15.28
CA PHE A 38 2.37 0.97 -15.12
C PHE A 38 0.94 1.55 -15.14
N MET A 39 0.09 1.13 -16.08
CA MET A 39 -1.30 1.58 -16.14
C MET A 39 -2.12 1.17 -14.92
N TYR A 40 -1.87 -0.03 -14.36
CA TYR A 40 -2.51 -0.46 -13.12
C TYR A 40 -2.04 0.33 -11.90
N ILE A 41 -0.75 0.63 -11.81
CA ILE A 41 -0.18 1.48 -10.75
C ILE A 41 -0.82 2.88 -10.78
N LEU A 42 -0.92 3.49 -11.96
CA LEU A 42 -1.61 4.77 -12.15
C LEU A 42 -3.06 4.72 -11.68
N LYS A 43 -3.80 3.68 -12.07
CA LYS A 43 -5.19 3.49 -11.66
C LYS A 43 -5.32 3.30 -10.16
N ASP A 44 -4.46 2.50 -9.56
CA ASP A 44 -4.45 2.24 -8.12
C ASP A 44 -4.13 3.51 -7.34
N ALA A 45 -3.10 4.24 -7.73
CA ALA A 45 -2.72 5.50 -7.13
C ALA A 45 -3.87 6.53 -7.17
N ALA A 46 -4.50 6.71 -8.34
CA ALA A 46 -5.63 7.62 -8.48
C ALA A 46 -6.83 7.18 -7.62
N SER A 47 -7.16 5.90 -7.61
CA SER A 47 -8.26 5.37 -6.81
C SER A 47 -8.01 5.53 -5.31
N SER A 48 -6.79 5.28 -4.85
CA SER A 48 -6.38 5.46 -3.46
C SER A 48 -6.47 6.92 -3.03
N SER A 49 -5.96 7.84 -3.85
CA SER A 49 -6.06 9.28 -3.61
C SER A 49 -7.51 9.75 -3.56
N GLN A 50 -8.39 9.27 -4.46
CA GLN A 50 -9.80 9.62 -4.47
C GLN A 50 -10.54 9.15 -3.20
N ILE A 51 -10.18 8.01 -2.62
CA ILE A 51 -10.70 7.56 -1.32
C ILE A 51 -10.37 8.57 -0.22
N GLU A 52 -9.21 9.20 -0.28
CA GLU A 52 -8.78 10.25 0.66
C GLU A 52 -9.36 11.63 0.32
N GLY A 53 -10.20 11.73 -0.71
CA GLY A 53 -10.94 12.94 -1.05
C GLY A 53 -10.28 13.85 -2.08
N THR A 54 -9.27 13.37 -2.82
CA THR A 54 -8.66 14.13 -3.92
C THR A 54 -9.55 14.13 -5.17
N GLY A 55 -9.48 15.19 -5.99
CA GLY A 55 -10.16 15.30 -7.27
C GLY A 55 -9.34 14.79 -8.47
N ALA A 56 -8.05 14.52 -8.27
CA ALA A 56 -7.17 14.07 -9.34
C ALA A 56 -7.55 12.68 -9.86
N THR A 57 -7.38 12.48 -11.16
CA THR A 57 -7.73 11.25 -11.87
C THR A 57 -6.50 10.60 -12.49
N MET A 58 -6.63 9.34 -12.92
CA MET A 58 -5.60 8.64 -13.69
C MET A 58 -5.21 9.41 -14.97
N ILE A 59 -6.18 10.11 -15.61
CA ILE A 59 -5.91 10.91 -16.82
C ILE A 59 -5.00 12.09 -16.47
N HIS A 60 -5.30 12.81 -15.41
CA HIS A 60 -4.45 13.92 -14.92
C HIS A 60 -3.02 13.45 -14.62
N ALA A 61 -2.86 12.26 -14.03
CA ALA A 61 -1.55 11.69 -13.76
C ALA A 61 -0.79 11.33 -15.05
N LEU A 62 -1.48 10.82 -16.08
CA LEU A 62 -0.90 10.56 -17.40
C LEU A 62 -0.48 11.85 -18.11
N GLU A 63 -1.29 12.90 -18.04
CA GLU A 63 -1.00 14.21 -18.60
C GLU A 63 0.22 14.84 -17.94
N ALA A 64 0.32 14.72 -16.61
CA ALA A 64 1.49 15.16 -15.85
C ALA A 64 2.77 14.40 -16.23
N GLU A 65 2.72 13.08 -16.34
CA GLU A 65 3.86 12.25 -16.75
C GLU A 65 4.28 12.53 -18.20
N ALA A 66 3.32 12.85 -19.07
CA ALA A 66 3.59 13.23 -20.46
C ALA A 66 4.07 14.68 -20.60
N HIS A 67 4.20 15.43 -19.52
CA HIS A 67 4.57 16.83 -19.49
C HIS A 67 3.71 17.71 -20.43
N LEU A 68 2.42 17.40 -20.51
CA LEU A 68 1.49 18.21 -21.28
C LEU A 68 1.24 19.56 -20.58
N ASP A 69 1.16 20.61 -21.37
CA ASP A 69 0.83 21.96 -20.88
C ASP A 69 -0.69 22.10 -20.72
N VAL A 70 -1.20 21.50 -19.66
CA VAL A 70 -2.62 21.52 -19.28
C VAL A 70 -2.76 21.99 -17.84
N ASP A 71 -3.91 22.57 -17.53
CA ASP A 71 -4.23 23.00 -16.17
C ASP A 71 -4.61 21.76 -15.35
N LEU A 72 -3.69 21.28 -14.52
CA LEU A 72 -3.83 20.09 -13.70
C LEU A 72 -4.35 20.46 -12.30
N PRO A 73 -5.18 19.60 -11.68
CA PRO A 73 -5.53 19.76 -10.27
C PRO A 73 -4.28 19.76 -9.37
N GLU A 74 -4.29 20.62 -8.34
CA GLU A 74 -3.17 20.72 -7.39
C GLU A 74 -2.83 19.41 -6.69
N ASP A 75 -3.81 18.50 -6.59
CA ASP A 75 -3.67 17.18 -5.94
C ASP A 75 -3.17 16.07 -6.86
N VAL A 76 -2.85 16.38 -8.13
CA VAL A 76 -2.20 15.41 -9.02
C VAL A 76 -0.81 15.01 -8.52
N ASP A 77 -0.13 15.90 -7.84
CA ASP A 77 1.19 15.64 -7.25
C ASP A 77 1.14 14.50 -6.22
N ASP A 78 0.04 14.33 -5.49
CA ASP A 78 -0.13 13.24 -4.54
C ASP A 78 -0.09 11.87 -5.24
N ILE A 79 -0.71 11.77 -6.43
CA ILE A 79 -0.66 10.56 -7.28
C ILE A 79 0.76 10.31 -7.78
N ILE A 80 1.45 11.35 -8.24
CA ILE A 80 2.82 11.24 -8.73
C ILE A 80 3.79 10.81 -7.62
N HIS A 81 3.63 11.35 -6.41
CA HIS A 81 4.42 10.96 -5.25
C HIS A 81 4.18 9.49 -4.86
N TYR A 82 2.91 9.04 -4.91
CA TYR A 82 2.57 7.64 -4.69
C TYR A 82 3.28 6.72 -5.69
N ILE A 83 3.22 7.03 -6.98
CA ILE A 83 3.86 6.25 -8.05
C ILE A 83 5.37 6.19 -7.85
N LYS A 84 6.01 7.33 -7.57
CA LYS A 84 7.45 7.39 -7.29
C LYS A 84 7.85 6.57 -6.06
N ALA A 85 7.06 6.65 -4.99
CA ALA A 85 7.29 5.87 -3.78
C ALA A 85 7.16 4.37 -4.04
N LEU A 86 6.11 3.94 -4.76
CA LEU A 86 5.87 2.54 -5.10
C LEU A 86 6.96 1.97 -5.98
N ASN A 87 7.28 2.63 -7.11
CA ASN A 87 8.36 2.20 -8.01
C ASN A 87 9.72 2.16 -7.32
N GLY A 88 9.99 3.15 -6.45
CA GLY A 88 11.20 3.15 -5.63
C GLY A 88 11.21 2.02 -4.60
N GLY A 89 10.04 1.61 -4.11
CA GLY A 89 9.85 0.47 -3.21
C GLY A 89 10.13 -0.86 -3.89
N LEU A 90 9.57 -1.07 -5.08
CA LEU A 90 9.81 -2.29 -5.87
C LEU A 90 11.31 -2.50 -6.13
N LYS A 91 12.03 -1.44 -6.52
CA LYS A 91 13.51 -1.50 -6.68
C LYS A 91 14.25 -1.77 -5.37
N LEU A 92 13.72 -1.33 -4.23
CA LEU A 92 14.33 -1.62 -2.93
C LEU A 92 14.11 -3.08 -2.52
N LEU A 93 12.97 -3.68 -2.85
CA LEU A 93 12.67 -5.08 -2.55
C LEU A 93 13.66 -6.06 -3.19
N GLU A 94 14.34 -5.68 -4.26
CA GLU A 94 15.42 -6.48 -4.84
C GLU A 94 16.62 -6.64 -3.89
N LYS A 95 16.77 -5.74 -2.91
CA LYS A 95 17.96 -5.63 -2.03
C LYS A 95 17.63 -5.78 -0.55
N VAL A 96 16.41 -5.48 -0.15
CA VAL A 96 15.99 -5.49 1.24
C VAL A 96 14.65 -6.23 1.35
N PRO A 97 14.46 -7.06 2.37
CA PRO A 97 13.19 -7.74 2.59
C PRO A 97 12.09 -6.76 3.01
N ILE A 98 10.85 -7.21 2.93
CA ILE A 98 9.71 -6.52 3.54
C ILE A 98 10.01 -6.36 5.04
N SER A 99 10.02 -5.12 5.52
CA SER A 99 10.49 -4.81 6.88
C SER A 99 9.94 -3.49 7.36
N ILE A 100 9.98 -3.27 8.67
CA ILE A 100 9.66 -1.98 9.29
C ILE A 100 10.49 -0.85 8.68
N ARG A 101 11.76 -1.12 8.40
CA ARG A 101 12.66 -0.15 7.75
C ARG A 101 12.17 0.20 6.33
N LEU A 102 11.72 -0.78 5.57
CA LEU A 102 11.17 -0.55 4.23
C LEU A 102 9.92 0.34 4.33
N ILE A 103 8.97 0.02 5.22
CA ILE A 103 7.75 0.82 5.44
C ILE A 103 8.11 2.28 5.76
N LYS A 104 9.02 2.52 6.69
CA LYS A 104 9.48 3.87 7.04
C LYS A 104 10.11 4.61 5.87
N THR A 105 10.90 3.90 5.07
CA THR A 105 11.55 4.46 3.88
C THR A 105 10.52 4.85 2.81
N LEU A 106 9.52 3.99 2.58
CA LEU A 106 8.45 4.26 1.62
C LEU A 106 7.57 5.42 2.08
N HIS A 107 7.18 5.44 3.36
CA HIS A 107 6.42 6.55 3.92
C HIS A 107 7.19 7.88 3.80
N LYS A 108 8.48 7.88 4.07
CA LYS A 108 9.31 9.07 3.87
C LYS A 108 9.26 9.55 2.42
N ARG A 109 9.46 8.66 1.45
CA ARG A 109 9.42 8.99 0.02
C ARG A 109 8.05 9.47 -0.44
N LEU A 110 6.98 8.84 0.06
CA LEU A 110 5.61 9.23 -0.26
C LEU A 110 5.32 10.66 0.20
N MET A 111 5.83 11.02 1.38
CA MET A 111 5.59 12.33 1.99
C MET A 111 6.57 13.41 1.53
N GLU A 112 7.66 13.06 0.83
CA GLU A 112 8.61 14.03 0.26
C GLU A 112 7.94 14.81 -0.89
N GLY A 113 7.63 16.09 -0.63
CA GLY A 113 6.97 16.98 -1.58
C GLY A 113 5.44 16.90 -1.60
N ALA A 114 4.84 15.97 -0.88
CA ALA A 114 3.38 15.96 -0.67
C ALA A 114 2.94 17.20 0.12
N ARG A 115 1.68 17.57 -0.03
CA ARG A 115 1.05 18.64 0.78
C ARG A 115 0.96 18.18 2.24
N VAL A 116 2.05 18.37 2.96
CA VAL A 116 2.22 17.87 4.31
C VAL A 116 1.51 18.78 5.31
N THR A 117 0.66 18.21 6.15
CA THR A 117 0.19 18.91 7.35
C THR A 117 1.36 19.16 8.30
N HIS A 118 1.30 20.23 9.08
CA HIS A 118 2.37 20.69 10.00
C HIS A 118 2.93 19.62 10.94
N ASP A 119 2.16 18.56 11.20
CA ASP A 119 2.50 17.47 12.14
C ASP A 119 2.97 16.19 11.46
N ALA A 120 3.05 16.15 10.12
CA ALA A 120 3.52 14.97 9.43
C ALA A 120 5.03 14.77 9.65
N ARG A 121 5.40 13.56 10.05
CA ARG A 121 6.78 13.14 10.28
C ARG A 121 7.16 12.06 9.28
N PRO A 122 7.68 12.44 8.11
CA PRO A 122 7.98 11.47 7.04
C PRO A 122 8.94 10.38 7.51
N GLY A 123 8.51 9.14 7.41
CA GLY A 123 9.29 7.97 7.83
C GLY A 123 9.25 7.66 9.33
N GLU A 124 8.40 8.34 10.10
CA GLU A 124 8.18 8.05 11.50
C GLU A 124 6.81 7.45 11.75
N PHE A 125 6.69 6.66 12.80
CA PHE A 125 5.41 6.23 13.32
C PHE A 125 4.82 7.31 14.22
N ARG A 126 3.50 7.28 14.37
CA ARG A 126 2.76 8.22 15.20
C ARG A 126 3.22 8.21 16.66
N HIS A 127 3.18 9.36 17.28
CA HIS A 127 3.45 9.55 18.71
C HIS A 127 2.16 9.73 19.51
N ASP A 128 1.06 10.08 18.83
CA ASP A 128 -0.23 10.34 19.43
C ASP A 128 -1.20 9.19 19.18
N GLN A 129 -2.21 9.07 20.06
CA GLN A 129 -3.27 8.10 19.91
C GLN A 129 -4.24 8.58 18.81
N ASN A 130 -4.51 7.72 17.83
CA ASN A 130 -5.55 7.93 16.84
C ASN A 130 -6.70 6.92 17.02
N TRP A 131 -7.80 7.15 16.35
CA TRP A 131 -8.97 6.28 16.34
C TRP A 131 -9.73 6.42 15.03
N ILE A 132 -10.61 5.46 14.74
CA ILE A 132 -11.44 5.45 13.54
C ILE A 132 -12.90 5.67 13.94
N ASN A 133 -13.55 6.63 13.27
CA ASN A 133 -14.89 7.13 13.56
C ASN A 133 -15.02 7.66 15.00
N GLY A 134 -16.07 8.46 15.21
CA GLY A 134 -16.29 9.16 16.47
C GLY A 134 -15.57 10.51 16.55
N THR A 135 -16.06 11.38 17.41
CA THR A 135 -15.50 12.72 17.63
C THR A 135 -14.41 12.73 18.67
N LYS A 136 -14.31 11.69 19.48
CA LYS A 136 -13.31 11.48 20.54
C LYS A 136 -13.08 10.00 20.78
N LEU A 137 -12.00 9.70 21.49
CA LEU A 137 -11.57 8.33 21.77
C LEU A 137 -12.68 7.46 22.39
N GLN A 138 -13.52 8.04 23.25
CA GLN A 138 -14.55 7.31 24.00
C GLN A 138 -15.72 6.87 23.12
N ASP A 139 -15.97 7.52 21.99
CA ASP A 139 -17.05 7.21 21.04
C ASP A 139 -16.51 6.61 19.74
N ALA A 140 -15.22 6.27 19.70
CA ALA A 140 -14.58 5.65 18.56
C ALA A 140 -15.11 4.24 18.29
N LYS A 141 -15.30 3.89 17.02
CA LYS A 141 -15.65 2.53 16.62
C LYS A 141 -14.46 1.56 16.70
N PHE A 142 -13.27 2.08 16.48
CA PHE A 142 -12.03 1.31 16.57
C PHE A 142 -10.90 2.18 17.10
N VAL A 143 -10.17 1.63 18.07
CA VAL A 143 -8.98 2.25 18.64
C VAL A 143 -7.79 1.32 18.39
N PRO A 144 -6.84 1.73 17.52
CA PRO A 144 -5.63 0.95 17.28
C PRO A 144 -4.71 0.91 18.51
N PRO A 145 -3.69 0.05 18.53
CA PRO A 145 -2.72 -0.01 19.64
C PRO A 145 -2.19 1.37 20.01
N PRO A 146 -1.93 1.65 21.28
CA PRO A 146 -1.38 2.93 21.69
C PRO A 146 0.04 3.12 21.11
N PRO A 147 0.52 4.37 20.96
CA PRO A 147 1.80 4.66 20.29
C PRO A 147 2.98 3.86 20.81
N HIS A 148 3.07 3.64 22.14
CA HIS A 148 4.16 2.88 22.75
C HIS A 148 4.14 1.37 22.42
N GLU A 149 3.00 0.83 21.96
CA GLU A 149 2.86 -0.57 21.53
C GLU A 149 3.07 -0.77 20.03
N VAL A 150 3.10 0.31 19.24
CA VAL A 150 3.19 0.22 17.76
C VAL A 150 4.44 -0.55 17.34
N MET A 151 5.59 -0.23 17.91
CA MET A 151 6.84 -0.89 17.53
C MET A 151 6.86 -2.38 17.91
N ARG A 152 6.28 -2.75 19.05
CA ARG A 152 6.15 -4.16 19.44
C ARG A 152 5.23 -4.91 18.47
N THR A 153 4.07 -4.34 18.18
CA THR A 153 3.08 -4.96 17.28
C THR A 153 3.64 -5.11 15.85
N LEU A 154 4.39 -4.12 15.38
CA LEU A 154 5.05 -4.20 14.07
C LEU A 154 6.21 -5.20 14.06
N GLY A 155 6.92 -5.35 15.18
CA GLY A 155 7.92 -6.42 15.33
C GLY A 155 7.30 -7.82 15.27
N ASP A 156 6.14 -8.01 15.91
CA ASP A 156 5.38 -9.26 15.80
C ASP A 156 4.94 -9.53 14.35
N TRP A 157 4.51 -8.49 13.63
CA TRP A 157 4.16 -8.57 12.20
C TRP A 157 5.40 -8.91 11.34
N GLU A 158 6.54 -8.26 11.56
CA GLU A 158 7.76 -8.52 10.79
C GLU A 158 8.25 -9.96 11.01
N ASN A 159 8.18 -10.45 12.26
CA ASN A 159 8.47 -11.85 12.57
C ASN A 159 7.51 -12.82 11.87
N PHE A 160 6.21 -12.49 11.78
CA PHE A 160 5.23 -13.28 11.06
C PHE A 160 5.53 -13.34 9.56
N VAL A 161 5.87 -12.22 8.94
CA VAL A 161 6.20 -12.15 7.49
C VAL A 161 7.43 -12.98 7.15
N HIS A 162 8.38 -13.10 8.10
CA HIS A 162 9.63 -13.85 7.89
C HIS A 162 9.64 -15.24 8.54
N ALA A 163 8.53 -15.65 9.14
CA ALA A 163 8.44 -16.99 9.71
C ALA A 163 8.35 -18.04 8.59
N ASP A 164 9.24 -19.03 8.64
CA ASP A 164 9.10 -20.28 7.88
C ASP A 164 7.98 -21.11 8.52
N ASP A 165 6.74 -20.77 8.25
CA ASP A 165 5.58 -21.47 8.77
C ASP A 165 4.91 -22.29 7.66
N ASP A 166 5.29 -23.58 7.57
CA ASP A 166 4.70 -24.56 6.64
C ASP A 166 3.19 -24.78 6.86
N THR A 167 2.62 -24.18 7.91
CA THR A 167 1.18 -24.27 8.19
C THR A 167 0.35 -23.22 7.44
N LEU A 168 0.99 -22.19 6.89
CA LEU A 168 0.36 -21.21 6.02
C LEU A 168 0.59 -21.64 4.57
N LEU A 169 -0.49 -21.77 3.82
CA LEU A 169 -0.40 -22.06 2.40
C LEU A 169 0.27 -20.86 1.70
N PRO A 170 1.30 -21.07 0.86
CA PRO A 170 1.87 -19.98 0.08
C PRO A 170 0.81 -19.42 -0.87
N LEU A 171 0.64 -18.12 -0.86
CA LEU A 171 -0.19 -17.40 -1.82
C LEU A 171 0.53 -17.29 -3.17
#